data_accacb4c7ee8ab08cb7e091cb7a50e6b
#
_entry.id   accacb4c7ee8ab08cb7e091cb7a50e6b
#
_cell.length_a   1.000
_cell.length_b   1.000
_cell.length_c   1.000
_cell.angle_alpha   90.00
_cell.angle_beta   90.00
_cell.angle_gamma   90.00
#
_symmetry.space_group_name_H-M   'P 1'
#
loop_
_entity.id
_entity.type
_entity.pdbx_description
1 polymer ?
#
loop_
_entity_poly.entity_id
_entity_poly.type
_entity_poly.pdbx_seq_one_letter_code
_entity_poly.pdbx_strand_id
1 'polypeptide(L)'
;MVTLANMIVSDDLDQLDLALLQALQRNGRSTFAELGSLVGLKPPAVHDRVKRLEARGHIRGYSAQLDGKRLGLELVAFVSCYTTPDAAYEQFTKSLSDMPEVCEVHSVAGEESFVCKVMTRSTQHLDELLSRLKALPGMARTKTTIVLSTPFERGGISVIS
;
A
#
# COMPACT_ATOMS: atom_id res chain seq x y z
N MET A 1 -31.30 -8.09 -4.20
CA MET A 1 -30.51 -6.99 -3.63
C MET A 1 -29.70 -7.61 -2.49
N VAL A 2 -28.48 -8.07 -2.77
CA VAL A 2 -27.60 -8.68 -1.76
C VAL A 2 -27.04 -7.53 -0.95
N THR A 3 -27.39 -7.50 0.32
CA THR A 3 -26.90 -6.51 1.28
C THR A 3 -25.41 -6.75 1.46
N LEU A 4 -24.58 -5.75 1.10
CA LEU A 4 -23.12 -5.71 1.23
C LEU A 4 -22.60 -5.81 2.69
N ALA A 5 -23.49 -6.09 3.64
CA ALA A 5 -23.21 -6.12 5.07
C ALA A 5 -22.40 -7.34 5.58
N ASN A 6 -22.00 -8.26 4.70
CA ASN A 6 -21.32 -9.51 5.11
C ASN A 6 -19.97 -9.72 4.43
N MET A 7 -19.28 -8.66 4.03
CA MET A 7 -17.89 -8.77 3.55
C MET A 7 -16.92 -8.64 4.72
N ILE A 8 -16.65 -9.82 5.34
CA ILE A 8 -15.42 -10.14 6.08
C ILE A 8 -14.96 -9.08 7.08
N VAL A 9 -15.69 -8.98 8.16
CA VAL A 9 -15.11 -8.55 9.44
C VAL A 9 -14.54 -9.82 10.08
N SER A 10 -13.27 -9.79 10.47
CA SER A 10 -12.67 -10.86 11.28
C SER A 10 -13.54 -11.07 12.53
N ASP A 11 -13.89 -12.32 12.86
CA ASP A 11 -14.78 -12.67 14.01
C ASP A 11 -14.26 -12.15 15.36
N ASP A 12 -13.06 -11.58 15.40
CA ASP A 12 -12.39 -11.04 16.58
C ASP A 12 -12.51 -9.51 16.76
N LEU A 13 -13.21 -8.80 15.84
CA LEU A 13 -13.44 -7.36 15.89
C LEU A 13 -14.90 -7.03 16.28
N ASP A 14 -15.05 -6.15 17.25
CA ASP A 14 -16.37 -5.59 17.59
C ASP A 14 -16.63 -4.26 16.83
N GLN A 15 -17.87 -3.73 16.93
CA GLN A 15 -18.27 -2.49 16.28
C GLN A 15 -17.45 -1.28 16.73
N LEU A 16 -16.98 -1.27 17.98
CA LEU A 16 -16.13 -0.20 18.50
C LEU A 16 -14.72 -0.28 17.90
N ASP A 17 -14.19 -1.50 17.72
CA ASP A 17 -12.90 -1.72 17.06
C ASP A 17 -12.96 -1.25 15.61
N LEU A 18 -14.05 -1.55 14.88
CA LEU A 18 -14.23 -1.07 13.50
C LEU A 18 -14.33 0.45 13.42
N ALA A 19 -15.06 1.08 14.33
CA ALA A 19 -15.17 2.54 14.39
C ALA A 19 -13.81 3.20 14.68
N LEU A 20 -13.01 2.61 15.58
CA LEU A 20 -11.65 3.07 15.87
C LEU A 20 -10.74 2.93 14.65
N LEU A 21 -10.77 1.78 13.96
CA LEU A 21 -10.00 1.56 12.72
C LEU A 21 -10.37 2.55 11.63
N GLN A 22 -11.67 2.83 11.42
CA GLN A 22 -12.14 3.83 10.46
C GLN A 22 -11.64 5.24 10.80
N ALA A 23 -11.71 5.61 12.08
CA ALA A 23 -11.26 6.92 12.54
C ALA A 23 -9.75 7.09 12.35
N LEU A 24 -8.95 6.09 12.75
CA LEU A 24 -7.50 6.09 12.61
C LEU A 24 -7.07 6.05 11.13
N GLN A 25 -7.81 5.36 10.26
CA GLN A 25 -7.54 5.36 8.82
C GLN A 25 -7.75 6.75 8.20
N ARG A 26 -8.75 7.52 8.68
CA ARG A 26 -8.99 8.91 8.24
C ARG A 26 -7.95 9.88 8.80
N ASN A 27 -7.59 9.70 10.05
CA ASN A 27 -6.61 10.54 10.74
C ASN A 27 -5.79 9.71 11.75
N GLY A 28 -4.65 9.21 11.32
CA GLY A 28 -3.73 8.44 12.17
C GLY A 28 -3.09 9.25 13.31
N ARG A 29 -3.36 10.57 13.40
CA ARG A 29 -2.90 11.45 14.48
C ARG A 29 -3.99 11.78 15.51
N SER A 30 -5.17 11.16 15.40
CA SER A 30 -6.26 11.35 16.36
C SER A 30 -5.79 10.94 17.76
N THR A 31 -6.09 11.78 18.73
CA THR A 31 -5.81 11.51 20.15
C THR A 31 -6.78 10.48 20.69
N PHE A 32 -6.39 9.76 21.75
CA PHE A 32 -7.30 8.82 22.42
C PHE A 32 -8.53 9.50 23.02
N ALA A 33 -8.46 10.80 23.35
CA ALA A 33 -9.60 11.58 23.79
C ALA A 33 -10.62 11.82 22.65
N GLU A 34 -10.14 12.19 21.46
CA GLU A 34 -10.97 12.36 20.25
C GLU A 34 -11.63 11.04 19.85
N LEU A 35 -10.84 9.97 19.80
CA LEU A 35 -11.33 8.61 19.51
C LEU A 35 -12.36 8.16 20.57
N GLY A 36 -12.10 8.43 21.85
CA GLY A 36 -13.02 8.11 22.94
C GLY A 36 -14.35 8.83 22.83
N SER A 37 -14.34 10.10 22.46
CA SER A 37 -15.55 10.87 22.19
C SER A 37 -16.37 10.29 21.02
N LEU A 38 -15.70 9.73 20.01
CA LEU A 38 -16.37 9.11 18.87
C LEU A 38 -17.08 7.81 19.23
N VAL A 39 -16.45 6.98 20.07
CA VAL A 39 -16.95 5.63 20.39
C VAL A 39 -17.60 5.50 21.78
N GLY A 40 -17.71 6.62 22.51
CA GLY A 40 -18.31 6.63 23.85
C GLY A 40 -17.47 5.97 24.95
N LEU A 41 -16.13 5.96 24.78
CA LEU A 41 -15.20 5.34 25.72
C LEU A 41 -14.27 6.38 26.37
N LYS A 42 -13.77 6.07 27.56
CA LYS A 42 -12.70 6.85 28.21
C LYS A 42 -11.35 6.59 27.52
N PRO A 43 -10.44 7.58 27.47
CA PRO A 43 -9.13 7.46 26.79
C PRO A 43 -8.30 6.21 27.18
N PRO A 44 -8.24 5.76 28.45
CA PRO A 44 -7.52 4.52 28.75
C PRO A 44 -8.08 3.28 28.06
N ALA A 45 -9.41 3.14 28.00
CA ALA A 45 -10.06 2.01 27.32
C ALA A 45 -9.83 2.05 25.81
N VAL A 46 -9.78 3.23 25.18
CA VAL A 46 -9.42 3.39 23.79
C VAL A 46 -7.97 2.98 23.55
N HIS A 47 -7.04 3.46 24.40
CA HIS A 47 -5.63 3.08 24.33
C HIS A 47 -5.44 1.57 24.35
N ASP A 48 -6.10 0.86 25.28
CA ASP A 48 -5.97 -0.60 25.40
C ASP A 48 -6.53 -1.32 24.16
N ARG A 49 -7.64 -0.83 23.58
CA ARG A 49 -8.19 -1.37 22.34
C ARG A 49 -7.24 -1.15 21.15
N VAL A 50 -6.71 0.06 20.97
CA VAL A 50 -5.77 0.38 19.89
C VAL A 50 -4.51 -0.48 20.01
N LYS A 51 -3.94 -0.61 21.21
CA LYS A 51 -2.80 -1.52 21.45
C LYS A 51 -3.10 -2.97 21.08
N ARG A 52 -4.30 -3.45 21.39
CA ARG A 52 -4.73 -4.80 21.01
C ARG A 52 -4.83 -4.95 19.50
N LEU A 53 -5.37 -3.94 18.79
CA LEU A 53 -5.47 -3.93 17.32
C LEU A 53 -4.09 -3.90 16.66
N GLU A 54 -3.14 -3.17 17.23
CA GLU A 54 -1.73 -3.16 16.80
C GLU A 54 -1.07 -4.54 17.04
N ALA A 55 -1.21 -5.08 18.24
CA ALA A 55 -0.62 -6.37 18.61
C ALA A 55 -1.14 -7.55 17.77
N ARG A 56 -2.40 -7.48 17.33
CA ARG A 56 -3.03 -8.47 16.45
C ARG A 56 -2.76 -8.21 14.97
N GLY A 57 -2.07 -7.12 14.62
CA GLY A 57 -1.71 -6.79 13.24
C GLY A 57 -2.83 -6.18 12.39
N HIS A 58 -3.99 -5.83 12.98
CA HIS A 58 -5.04 -5.07 12.29
C HIS A 58 -4.56 -3.66 11.93
N ILE A 59 -3.72 -3.07 12.77
CA ILE A 59 -2.97 -1.84 12.48
C ILE A 59 -1.50 -2.24 12.28
N ARG A 60 -1.01 -2.11 11.06
CA ARG A 60 0.39 -2.43 10.72
C ARG A 60 1.36 -1.28 10.97
N GLY A 61 0.86 -0.09 11.23
CA GLY A 61 1.65 1.11 11.48
C GLY A 61 0.94 2.38 11.05
N TYR A 62 1.62 3.50 11.24
CA TYR A 62 1.17 4.83 10.88
C TYR A 62 2.23 5.46 9.97
N SER A 63 1.82 6.05 8.86
CA SER A 63 2.73 6.70 7.92
C SER A 63 2.19 8.04 7.45
N ALA A 64 3.07 8.97 7.14
CA ALA A 64 2.70 10.21 6.49
C ALA A 64 2.42 9.94 5.00
N GLN A 65 1.33 10.49 4.48
CA GLN A 65 1.09 10.54 3.04
C GLN A 65 1.85 11.74 2.48
N LEU A 66 2.79 11.47 1.58
CA LEU A 66 3.63 12.51 0.96
C LEU A 66 3.10 12.82 -0.45
N ASP A 67 3.09 14.10 -0.80
CA ASP A 67 2.81 14.55 -2.16
C ASP A 67 4.06 14.40 -3.02
N GLY A 68 4.11 13.32 -3.82
CA GLY A 68 5.24 13.02 -4.68
C GLY A 68 5.57 14.14 -5.66
N LYS A 69 4.55 14.83 -6.20
CA LYS A 69 4.76 15.96 -7.12
C LYS A 69 5.49 17.10 -6.45
N ARG A 70 5.12 17.45 -5.21
CA ARG A 70 5.81 18.49 -4.42
C ARG A 70 7.24 18.10 -4.06
N LEU A 71 7.55 16.81 -4.07
CA LEU A 71 8.91 16.28 -3.86
C LEU A 71 9.67 16.07 -5.18
N GLY A 72 9.11 16.53 -6.32
CA GLY A 72 9.73 16.40 -7.63
C GLY A 72 9.59 15.02 -8.29
N LEU A 73 8.73 14.14 -7.75
CA LEU A 73 8.40 12.84 -8.34
C LEU A 73 7.10 12.97 -9.15
N GLU A 74 7.23 13.51 -10.38
CA GLU A 74 6.06 13.91 -11.18
C GLU A 74 5.53 12.80 -12.09
N LEU A 75 6.34 11.78 -12.35
CA LEU A 75 5.98 10.70 -13.27
C LEU A 75 5.72 9.41 -12.51
N VAL A 76 4.50 8.91 -12.63
CA VAL A 76 4.07 7.60 -12.12
C VAL A 76 3.95 6.63 -13.28
N ALA A 77 4.43 5.41 -13.12
CA ALA A 77 4.22 4.35 -14.10
C ALA A 77 3.97 3.00 -13.42
N PHE A 78 3.28 2.12 -14.12
CA PHE A 78 3.22 0.69 -13.81
C PHE A 78 4.15 -0.06 -14.74
N VAL A 79 5.05 -0.85 -14.16
CA VAL A 79 6.00 -1.68 -14.90
C VAL A 79 5.65 -3.15 -14.65
N SER A 80 5.13 -3.80 -15.69
CA SER A 80 4.97 -5.25 -15.72
C SER A 80 6.33 -5.90 -15.97
N CYS A 81 6.74 -6.79 -15.09
CA CYS A 81 7.99 -7.53 -15.15
C CYS A 81 7.70 -9.00 -15.49
N TYR A 82 8.37 -9.50 -16.51
CA TYR A 82 8.31 -10.88 -16.95
C TYR A 82 9.64 -11.54 -16.62
N THR A 83 9.61 -12.60 -15.81
CA THR A 83 10.81 -13.30 -15.38
C THR A 83 11.01 -14.57 -16.17
N THR A 84 12.26 -15.04 -16.24
CA THR A 84 12.56 -16.38 -16.73
C THR A 84 12.15 -17.43 -15.69
N PRO A 85 11.91 -18.71 -16.09
CA PRO A 85 11.48 -19.75 -15.16
C PRO A 85 12.48 -20.07 -14.03
N ASP A 86 13.75 -19.77 -14.24
CA ASP A 86 14.86 -19.99 -13.31
C ASP A 86 15.14 -18.76 -12.40
N ALA A 87 14.33 -17.69 -12.52
CA ALA A 87 14.50 -16.50 -11.68
C ALA A 87 14.27 -16.84 -10.20
N ALA A 88 15.26 -16.51 -9.36
CA ALA A 88 15.15 -16.69 -7.91
C ALA A 88 14.21 -15.64 -7.32
N TYR A 89 12.99 -16.05 -6.96
CA TYR A 89 11.90 -15.17 -6.50
C TYR A 89 12.32 -14.19 -5.39
N GLU A 90 12.94 -14.72 -4.33
CA GLU A 90 13.34 -13.90 -3.17
C GLU A 90 14.42 -12.87 -3.52
N GLN A 91 15.43 -13.29 -4.29
CA GLN A 91 16.49 -12.41 -4.73
C GLN A 91 15.95 -11.31 -5.66
N PHE A 92 15.04 -11.68 -6.57
CA PHE A 92 14.44 -10.76 -7.51
C PHE A 92 13.59 -9.70 -6.79
N THR A 93 12.70 -10.13 -5.89
CA THR A 93 11.84 -9.21 -5.11
C THR A 93 12.67 -8.32 -4.20
N LYS A 94 13.75 -8.84 -3.61
CA LYS A 94 14.68 -8.03 -2.83
C LYS A 94 15.34 -6.96 -3.71
N SER A 95 15.82 -7.31 -4.89
CA SER A 95 16.42 -6.34 -5.82
C SER A 95 15.46 -5.22 -6.22
N LEU A 96 14.16 -5.53 -6.38
CA LEU A 96 13.12 -4.53 -6.62
C LEU A 96 12.91 -3.62 -5.41
N SER A 97 12.89 -4.18 -4.21
CA SER A 97 12.67 -3.40 -2.96
C SER A 97 13.85 -2.48 -2.62
N ASP A 98 15.03 -2.78 -3.12
CA ASP A 98 16.23 -1.95 -2.91
C ASP A 98 16.28 -0.73 -3.88
N MET A 99 15.33 -0.62 -4.82
CA MET A 99 15.21 0.52 -5.73
C MET A 99 14.25 1.57 -5.15
N PRO A 100 14.72 2.78 -4.80
CA PRO A 100 13.90 3.80 -4.13
C PRO A 100 12.74 4.33 -4.99
N GLU A 101 12.82 4.20 -6.30
CA GLU A 101 11.76 4.57 -7.22
C GLU A 101 10.60 3.56 -7.23
N VAL A 102 10.81 2.33 -6.74
CA VAL A 102 9.80 1.27 -6.68
C VAL A 102 8.99 1.44 -5.40
N CYS A 103 7.74 1.86 -5.55
CA CYS A 103 6.84 2.13 -4.43
C CYS A 103 6.08 0.88 -3.98
N GLU A 104 5.68 0.02 -4.94
CA GLU A 104 4.90 -1.18 -4.70
C GLU A 104 5.34 -2.29 -5.66
N VAL A 105 5.34 -3.53 -5.18
CA VAL A 105 5.61 -4.73 -5.98
C VAL A 105 4.50 -5.74 -5.69
N HIS A 106 3.79 -6.14 -6.74
CA HIS A 106 2.75 -7.16 -6.66
C HIS A 106 3.16 -8.38 -7.50
N SER A 107 3.21 -9.55 -6.89
CA SER A 107 3.23 -10.82 -7.64
C SER A 107 1.82 -11.08 -8.14
N VAL A 108 1.67 -11.37 -9.42
CA VAL A 108 0.36 -11.48 -10.06
C VAL A 108 0.20 -12.83 -10.75
N ALA A 109 -1.04 -13.28 -10.83
CA ALA A 109 -1.40 -14.49 -11.58
C ALA A 109 -1.83 -14.07 -12.99
N GLY A 110 -0.91 -14.11 -13.95
CA GLY A 110 -1.13 -13.68 -15.33
C GLY A 110 0.07 -14.04 -16.20
N GLU A 111 0.22 -13.33 -17.30
CA GLU A 111 1.41 -13.44 -18.15
C GLU A 111 2.63 -12.80 -17.48
N GLU A 112 2.42 -11.74 -16.72
CA GLU A 112 3.44 -11.08 -15.93
C GLU A 112 3.75 -11.85 -14.66
N SER A 113 5.01 -11.80 -14.20
CA SER A 113 5.40 -12.33 -12.89
C SER A 113 5.14 -11.31 -11.78
N PHE A 114 5.40 -10.03 -12.10
CA PHE A 114 5.20 -8.91 -11.16
C PHE A 114 4.68 -7.67 -11.86
N VAL A 115 3.94 -6.85 -11.10
CA VAL A 115 3.59 -5.48 -11.47
C VAL A 115 4.14 -4.55 -10.40
N CYS A 116 4.94 -3.57 -10.82
CA CYS A 116 5.53 -2.57 -9.94
C CYS A 116 4.89 -1.21 -10.18
N LYS A 117 4.51 -0.50 -9.11
CA LYS A 117 4.24 0.94 -9.16
C LYS A 117 5.54 1.68 -8.93
N VAL A 118 5.92 2.54 -9.86
CA VAL A 118 7.17 3.32 -9.78
C VAL A 118 6.87 4.81 -9.86
N MET A 119 7.70 5.60 -9.18
CA MET A 119 7.65 7.06 -9.23
C MET A 119 9.03 7.61 -9.57
N THR A 120 9.08 8.48 -10.58
CA THR A 120 10.32 9.08 -11.08
C THR A 120 10.15 10.57 -11.32
N ARG A 121 11.28 11.30 -11.45
CA ARG A 121 11.28 12.74 -11.66
C ARG A 121 10.95 13.13 -13.10
N SER A 122 11.31 12.27 -14.06
CA SER A 122 11.19 12.54 -15.49
C SER A 122 11.16 11.26 -16.30
N THR A 123 10.88 11.35 -17.58
CA THR A 123 10.98 10.24 -18.54
C THR A 123 12.41 9.72 -18.66
N GLN A 124 13.43 10.59 -18.58
CA GLN A 124 14.82 10.18 -18.57
C GLN A 124 15.14 9.33 -17.33
N HIS A 125 14.71 9.77 -16.15
CA HIS A 125 14.89 8.99 -14.91
C HIS A 125 14.14 7.66 -14.97
N LEU A 126 12.97 7.62 -15.63
CA LEU A 126 12.25 6.36 -15.87
C LEU A 126 13.06 5.42 -16.78
N ASP A 127 13.66 5.92 -17.85
CA ASP A 127 14.50 5.11 -18.75
C ASP A 127 15.74 4.54 -18.05
N GLU A 128 16.37 5.33 -17.19
CA GLU A 128 17.46 4.86 -16.31
C GLU A 128 17.01 3.74 -15.37
N LEU A 129 15.83 3.88 -14.74
CA LEU A 129 15.22 2.84 -13.91
C LEU A 129 14.94 1.58 -14.73
N LEU A 130 14.31 1.71 -15.90
CA LEU A 130 13.99 0.57 -16.78
C LEU A 130 15.25 -0.17 -17.23
N SER A 131 16.35 0.56 -17.45
CA SER A 131 17.65 -0.04 -17.78
C SER A 131 18.19 -0.88 -16.62
N ARG A 132 18.08 -0.39 -15.37
CA ARG A 132 18.45 -1.14 -14.18
C ARG A 132 17.56 -2.38 -13.97
N LEU A 133 16.25 -2.24 -14.19
CA LEU A 133 15.30 -3.36 -14.09
C LEU A 133 15.62 -4.46 -15.11
N LYS A 134 15.89 -4.08 -16.36
CA LYS A 134 16.27 -5.03 -17.43
C LYS A 134 17.59 -5.76 -17.15
N ALA A 135 18.47 -5.18 -16.37
CA ALA A 135 19.75 -5.79 -15.99
C ALA A 135 19.63 -6.77 -14.82
N LEU A 136 18.47 -6.89 -14.18
CA LEU A 136 18.28 -7.83 -13.07
C LEU A 136 18.39 -9.28 -13.55
N PRO A 137 19.10 -10.16 -12.83
CA PRO A 137 19.13 -11.58 -13.11
C PRO A 137 17.72 -12.18 -13.12
N GLY A 138 17.38 -12.92 -14.15
CA GLY A 138 16.05 -13.50 -14.31
C GLY A 138 15.00 -12.57 -14.90
N MET A 139 15.32 -11.32 -15.25
CA MET A 139 14.41 -10.46 -16.00
C MET A 139 14.41 -10.85 -17.49
N ALA A 140 13.27 -11.26 -18.02
CA ALA A 140 13.10 -11.56 -19.44
C ALA A 140 12.71 -10.33 -20.26
N ARG A 141 11.71 -9.58 -19.80
CA ARG A 141 11.25 -8.35 -20.45
C ARG A 141 10.45 -7.47 -19.48
N THR A 142 10.26 -6.23 -19.85
CA THR A 142 9.36 -5.29 -19.15
C THR A 142 8.35 -4.69 -20.12
N LYS A 143 7.16 -4.34 -19.59
CA LYS A 143 6.17 -3.51 -20.27
C LYS A 143 5.82 -2.35 -19.35
N THR A 144 5.91 -1.12 -19.84
CA THR A 144 5.68 0.08 -19.03
C THR A 144 4.41 0.77 -19.47
N THR A 145 3.57 1.12 -18.51
CA THR A 145 2.36 1.92 -18.69
C THR A 145 2.51 3.20 -17.88
N ILE A 146 2.62 4.35 -18.55
CA ILE A 146 2.74 5.66 -17.90
C ILE A 146 1.34 6.12 -17.48
N VAL A 147 1.23 6.59 -16.22
CA VAL A 147 -0.01 7.16 -15.68
C VAL A 147 -0.11 8.62 -16.13
N LEU A 148 -1.16 8.95 -16.88
CA LEU A 148 -1.39 10.33 -17.32
C LEU A 148 -2.01 11.19 -16.22
N SER A 149 -2.88 10.60 -15.40
CA SER A 149 -3.48 11.25 -14.24
C SER A 149 -3.96 10.23 -13.23
N THR A 150 -3.99 10.62 -11.96
CA THR A 150 -4.60 9.85 -10.87
C THR A 150 -5.79 10.65 -10.33
N PRO A 151 -7.02 10.40 -10.82
CA PRO A 151 -8.21 11.15 -10.40
C PRO A 151 -8.47 11.06 -8.90
N PHE A 152 -8.17 9.91 -8.29
CA PHE A 152 -8.15 9.75 -6.84
C PHE A 152 -7.23 8.60 -6.43
N GLU A 153 -6.71 8.68 -5.21
CA GLU A 153 -5.96 7.61 -4.55
C GLU A 153 -6.41 7.53 -3.09
N ARG A 154 -6.64 6.32 -2.61
CA ARG A 154 -6.95 6.09 -1.19
C ARG A 154 -5.80 5.32 -0.55
N GLY A 155 -5.30 5.82 0.55
CA GLY A 155 -4.25 5.16 1.33
C GLY A 155 -4.80 4.02 2.18
N GLY A 156 -5.38 2.97 1.57
CA GLY A 156 -5.81 1.79 2.29
C GLY A 156 -7.18 1.24 1.90
N ILE A 157 -7.57 0.17 2.57
CA ILE A 157 -8.87 -0.50 2.40
C ILE A 157 -9.98 0.31 3.06
N SER A 158 -11.20 0.28 2.50
CA SER A 158 -12.37 0.79 3.21
C SER A 158 -12.80 -0.23 4.26
N VAL A 159 -12.76 0.16 5.53
CA VAL A 159 -13.38 -0.60 6.61
C VAL A 159 -14.89 -0.37 6.50
N ILE A 160 -15.62 -1.41 6.13
CA ILE A 160 -17.07 -1.38 5.98
C ILE A 160 -17.67 -1.92 7.27
N SER A 161 -18.49 -1.11 7.95
CA SER A 161 -19.27 -1.49 9.11
C SER A 161 -20.66 -1.93 8.72
#